data_94fbe32c99d13d25cedb9d06f644ec5e
#
_entry.id   94fbe32c99d13d25cedb9d06f644ec5e
#
_cell.length_a   1.000
_cell.length_b   1.000
_cell.length_c   1.000
_cell.angle_alpha   90.00
_cell.angle_beta   90.00
_cell.angle_gamma   90.00
#
_symmetry.space_group_name_H-M   'P 1'
#
loop_
_entity.id
_entity.type
_entity.pdbx_description
1 polymer ?
#
loop_
_entity_poly.entity_id
_entity_poly.type
_entity_poly.pdbx_seq_one_letter_code
_entity_poly.pdbx_strand_id
1 'polypeptide(L)' 'MMDVVASTANAGKREQADRLWRQVLEESLRRGFYGTAGIEISVQDGIIQLIRRRLEQMER' A
#
# COMPACT_ATOMS: atom_id res chain seq x y z
N MET A 1 -18.80 -13.32 -8.76
CA MET A 1 -18.07 -13.11 -10.00
C MET A 1 -17.40 -11.73 -9.96
N MET A 2 -16.15 -11.67 -10.35
CA MET A 2 -15.42 -10.40 -10.31
C MET A 2 -15.91 -9.46 -11.40
N ASP A 3 -16.13 -8.21 -11.04
CA ASP A 3 -16.53 -7.18 -11.98
C ASP A 3 -15.34 -6.85 -12.90
N VAL A 4 -15.53 -7.06 -14.20
CA VAL A 4 -14.48 -6.81 -15.19
C VAL A 4 -14.08 -5.33 -15.19
N VAL A 5 -15.04 -4.43 -15.03
CA VAL A 5 -14.79 -2.98 -15.00
C VAL A 5 -13.92 -2.62 -13.79
N ALA A 6 -14.27 -3.15 -12.61
CA ALA A 6 -13.48 -2.90 -11.41
C ALA A 6 -12.09 -3.49 -11.54
N SER A 7 -11.98 -4.69 -12.11
CA SER A 7 -10.69 -5.34 -12.30
C SER A 7 -9.79 -4.51 -13.24
N THR A 8 -10.35 -3.99 -14.32
CA THR A 8 -9.62 -3.16 -15.26
C THR A 8 -9.22 -1.82 -14.63
N ALA A 9 -10.15 -1.20 -13.90
CA ALA A 9 -9.89 0.07 -13.25
C ALA A 9 -8.78 -0.05 -12.20
N ASN A 10 -8.67 -1.21 -11.56
CA ASN A 10 -7.70 -1.42 -10.48
C ASN A 10 -6.33 -1.86 -10.96
N ALA A 11 -6.18 -2.22 -12.25
CA ALA A 11 -4.94 -2.83 -12.73
C ALA A 11 -3.71 -1.97 -12.44
N GLY A 12 -3.75 -0.70 -12.84
CA GLY A 12 -2.64 0.20 -12.60
C GLY A 12 -2.45 0.53 -11.11
N LYS A 13 -3.56 0.64 -10.41
CA LYS A 13 -3.53 0.93 -8.96
C LYS A 13 -2.94 -0.22 -8.17
N ARG A 14 -3.21 -1.46 -8.59
CA ARG A 14 -2.64 -2.63 -7.93
C ARG A 14 -1.13 -2.65 -8.08
N GLU A 15 -0.62 -2.34 -9.26
CA GLU A 15 0.81 -2.25 -9.48
C GLU A 15 1.43 -1.13 -8.65
N GLN A 16 0.74 0.00 -8.56
CA GLN A 16 1.19 1.12 -7.75
C GLN A 16 1.27 0.73 -6.28
N ALA A 17 0.26 0.02 -5.79
CA ALA A 17 0.24 -0.45 -4.40
C ALA A 17 1.40 -1.41 -4.14
N ASP A 18 1.67 -2.30 -5.09
CA ASP A 18 2.75 -3.26 -4.95
C ASP A 18 4.11 -2.57 -4.88
N ARG A 19 4.34 -1.59 -5.74
CA ARG A 19 5.58 -0.82 -5.72
C ARG A 19 5.74 -0.04 -4.42
N LEU A 20 4.65 0.58 -3.97
CA LEU A 20 4.67 1.35 -2.73
C LEU A 20 4.97 0.46 -1.54
N TRP A 21 4.37 -0.73 -1.53
CA TRP A 21 4.60 -1.71 -0.47
C TRP A 21 6.06 -2.12 -0.41
N ARG A 22 6.68 -2.35 -1.56
CA ARG A 22 8.11 -2.70 -1.62
C ARG A 22 8.97 -1.58 -1.06
N GLN A 23 8.64 -0.33 -1.38
CA GLN A 23 9.36 0.82 -0.85
C GLN A 23 9.24 0.90 0.66
N VAL A 24 8.04 0.65 1.18
CA VAL A 24 7.80 0.65 2.62
C VAL A 24 8.64 -0.41 3.30
N LEU A 25 8.70 -1.60 2.71
CA LEU A 25 9.51 -2.68 3.24
C LEU A 25 11.00 -2.31 3.25
N GLU A 26 11.49 -1.72 2.16
CA GLU A 26 12.89 -1.31 2.10
C GLU A 26 13.23 -0.29 3.17
N GLU A 27 12.34 0.66 3.41
CA GLU A 27 12.58 1.70 4.40
C GLU A 27 12.47 1.19 5.82
N SER A 28 11.62 0.21 6.07
CA SER A 28 11.35 -0.28 7.42
C SER A 28 12.21 -1.47 7.82
N LEU A 29 12.60 -2.31 6.87
CA LEU A 29 13.37 -3.52 7.17
C LEU A 29 14.88 -3.23 7.16
N ARG A 30 15.28 -2.38 8.07
CA ARG A 30 16.68 -2.00 8.21
C ARG A 30 17.02 -1.90 9.70
N ARG A 31 18.31 -2.02 9.99
CA ARG A 31 18.76 -1.90 11.37
C ARG A 31 18.46 -0.50 11.90
N GLY A 32 18.00 -0.47 13.12
CA GLY A 32 17.69 0.79 13.77
C GLY A 32 16.26 1.26 13.58
N PHE A 33 15.48 0.54 12.78
CA PHE A 33 14.06 0.87 12.64
C PHE A 33 13.24 0.17 13.73
N TYR A 34 12.52 0.96 14.48
CA TYR A 34 11.58 0.49 15.51
C TYR A 34 10.27 1.21 15.29
N GLY A 35 9.22 0.47 15.01
CA GLY A 35 7.93 1.08 14.78
C GLY A 35 7.02 0.23 13.93
N THR A 36 6.14 0.90 13.23
CA THR A 36 5.11 0.25 12.42
C THR A 36 5.20 0.75 10.99
N ALA A 37 5.00 -0.17 10.06
CA ALA A 37 5.00 0.16 8.64
C ALA A 37 3.86 -0.54 7.94
N GLY A 38 3.30 0.11 6.92
CA GLY A 38 2.21 -0.48 6.18
C GLY A 38 1.76 0.41 5.05
N ILE A 39 0.76 -0.07 4.31
CA ILE A 39 0.07 0.76 3.33
C ILE A 39 -1.41 0.74 3.64
N GLU A 40 -2.07 1.83 3.26
CA GLU A 40 -3.51 1.97 3.47
C GLU A 40 -4.15 2.16 2.11
N ILE A 41 -5.18 1.38 1.84
CA ILE A 41 -5.89 1.44 0.57
C ILE A 41 -7.34 1.72 0.87
N SER A 42 -7.86 2.81 0.30
CA SER A 42 -9.28 3.14 0.40
C SER A 42 -9.98 2.60 -0.84
N VAL A 43 -11.03 1.85 -0.62
CA VAL A 43 -11.76 1.17 -1.70
C VAL A 43 -13.22 1.58 -1.64
N GLN A 44 -13.80 1.88 -2.79
CA GLN A 44 -15.19 2.20 -2.90
C GLN A 44 -15.78 1.39 -4.06
N ASP A 45 -16.79 0.60 -3.76
CA ASP A 45 -17.45 -0.28 -4.72
C ASP A 45 -16.44 -1.13 -5.51
N GLY A 46 -15.46 -1.67 -4.79
CA GLY A 46 -14.45 -2.53 -5.39
C GLY A 46 -13.36 -1.81 -6.17
N ILE A 47 -13.40 -0.48 -6.21
CA ILE A 47 -12.44 0.32 -6.98
C ILE A 47 -11.54 1.09 -6.02
N ILE A 48 -10.24 0.96 -6.23
CA ILE A 48 -9.26 1.63 -5.39
C ILE A 48 -9.30 3.13 -5.63
N GLN A 49 -9.54 3.90 -4.58
CA GLN A 49 -9.62 5.34 -4.66
C GLN A 49 -8.32 6.02 -4.24
N LEU A 50 -7.65 5.45 -3.24
CA LEU A 50 -6.48 6.07 -2.65
C LEU A 50 -5.55 5.00 -2.16
N ILE A 51 -4.26 5.22 -2.37
CA ILE A 51 -3.20 4.37 -1.83
C ILE A 51 -2.21 5.29 -1.15
N ARG A 52 -1.91 5.02 0.12
CA ARG A 52 -0.91 5.81 0.82
C ARG A 52 -0.09 4.93 1.74
N ARG A 53 1.12 5.34 1.95
CA ARG A 53 2.02 4.62 2.84
C ARG A 53 1.88 5.14 4.26
N ARG A 54 2.19 4.28 5.19
CA ARG A 54 2.14 4.60 6.59
C ARG A 54 3.41 4.10 7.25
N LEU A 55 4.15 5.02 7.83
CA LEU A 55 5.41 4.70 8.47
C LEU A 55 5.51 5.47 9.77
N GLU A 56 5.55 4.75 10.87
CA GLU A 56 5.66 5.35 12.18
C GLU A 56 6.90 4.80 12.86
N GLN A 57 7.89 5.65 13.02
CA GLN A 57 9.12 5.27 13.68
C GLN A 57 9.09 5.74 15.12
N MET A 58 9.35 4.82 16.03
CA MET A 58 9.36 5.13 17.46
C MET A 58 10.78 5.31 17.94
N GLU A 59 10.95 6.27 18.84
CA GLU A 59 12.22 6.46 19.50
C GLU A 59 12.41 5.41 20.58
N ARG A 60 13.64 5.00 20.75
CA ARG A 60 14.00 4.08 21.81
C ARG A 60 14.31 4.80 23.07
#